data_edd6608ea3c0c08889eee4e8b6dcbbc2
#
_entry.id   edd6608ea3c0c08889eee4e8b6dcbbc2
#
_cell.length_a   1.000
_cell.length_b   1.000
_cell.length_c   1.000
_cell.angle_alpha   90.00
_cell.angle_beta   90.00
_cell.angle_gamma   90.00
#
_symmetry.space_group_name_H-M   'P 1'
#
loop_
_entity.id
_entity.type
_entity.pdbx_description
1 polymer ?
#
loop_
_entity_poly.entity_id
_entity_poly.type
_entity_poly.pdbx_seq_one_letter_code
_entity_poly.pdbx_strand_id
1 'polypeptide(L)' 'MEISGIYHKETENNDRPMSMRRFLLVRERDLTGVSGTGIVAEGAEFTSGLAVLRWLREPYAVGVFQSVADL' A
#
# COMPACT_ATOMS: atom_id res chain seq x y z
N MET A 1 0.14 14.55 2.34
CA MET A 1 0.48 14.11 0.97
C MET A 1 -0.75 13.54 0.31
N GLU A 2 -0.99 13.99 -0.88
CA GLU A 2 -2.17 13.55 -1.59
C GLU A 2 -1.82 12.43 -2.55
N ILE A 3 -2.61 11.38 -2.52
CA ILE A 3 -2.41 10.23 -3.38
C ILE A 3 -3.64 10.06 -4.25
N SER A 4 -3.42 9.99 -5.54
CA SER A 4 -4.50 9.68 -6.46
C SER A 4 -4.15 8.43 -7.25
N GLY A 5 -5.16 7.66 -7.61
CA GLY A 5 -4.94 6.42 -8.34
C GLY A 5 -4.28 5.37 -7.48
N ILE A 6 -4.92 5.03 -6.37
CA ILE A 6 -4.42 3.97 -5.50
C ILE A 6 -4.97 2.65 -5.97
N TYR A 7 -4.09 1.69 -6.15
CA TYR A 7 -4.47 0.34 -6.48
C TYR A 7 -4.10 -0.59 -5.36
N HIS A 8 -5.03 -1.45 -5.04
CA HIS A 8 -4.78 -2.53 -4.13
C HIS A 8 -4.61 -3.79 -4.98
N LYS A 9 -3.38 -4.21 -5.12
CA LYS A 9 -3.07 -5.36 -5.96
C LYS A 9 -2.59 -6.51 -5.11
N GLU A 10 -3.33 -7.58 -5.14
CA GLU A 10 -2.93 -8.79 -4.45
C GLU A 10 -1.93 -9.53 -5.30
N THR A 11 -0.85 -9.96 -4.68
CA THR A 11 0.20 -10.66 -5.39
C THR A 11 0.11 -12.16 -5.22
N GLU A 12 -0.78 -12.61 -4.38
CA GLU A 12 -0.97 -14.01 -4.14
C GLU A 12 -2.41 -14.32 -3.94
N ASN A 13 -2.81 -15.46 -4.43
CA ASN A 13 -4.14 -15.94 -4.18
C ASN A 13 -4.12 -16.85 -2.98
N ASN A 14 -4.89 -16.50 -1.98
CA ASN A 14 -5.02 -17.32 -0.79
C ASN A 14 -6.45 -17.74 -0.62
N ASP A 15 -6.68 -19.03 -0.63
CA ASP A 15 -7.99 -19.56 -0.41
C ASP A 15 -8.30 -19.75 1.06
N ARG A 16 -7.38 -19.39 1.90
CA ARG A 16 -7.52 -19.59 3.33
C ARG A 16 -8.35 -18.48 3.93
N PRO A 17 -9.27 -18.81 4.83
CA PRO A 17 -10.08 -17.80 5.50
C PRO A 17 -9.25 -16.82 6.32
N MET A 18 -8.09 -17.26 6.81
CA MET A 18 -7.22 -16.42 7.62
C MET A 18 -5.92 -16.27 6.87
N SER A 19 -5.85 -15.27 6.05
CA SER A 19 -4.66 -15.08 5.24
C SER A 19 -4.31 -13.62 5.16
N MET A 20 -3.02 -13.37 5.12
CA MET A 20 -2.49 -12.05 4.86
C MET A 20 -2.40 -11.85 3.36
N ARG A 21 -2.46 -10.60 2.97
CA ARG A 21 -2.34 -10.22 1.57
C ARG A 21 -1.24 -9.20 1.43
N ARG A 22 -0.50 -9.31 0.35
CA ARG A 22 0.49 -8.30 -0.01
C ARG A 22 -0.13 -7.38 -1.03
N PHE A 23 0.23 -6.12 -0.97
CA PHE A 23 -0.28 -5.18 -1.95
C PHE A 23 0.79 -4.17 -2.30
N LEU A 24 0.55 -3.48 -3.41
CA LEU A 24 1.39 -2.40 -3.86
C LEU A 24 0.56 -1.14 -3.91
N LEU A 25 1.19 -0.05 -3.52
CA LEU A 25 0.58 1.25 -3.65
C LEU A 25 1.10 1.87 -4.93
N VAL A 26 0.21 2.13 -5.85
CA VAL A 26 0.58 2.66 -7.15
C VAL A 26 0.00 4.07 -7.28
N ARG A 27 0.85 5.00 -7.62
CA ARG A 27 0.44 6.38 -7.82
C ARG A 27 0.43 6.68 -9.31
N GLU A 28 -0.72 7.04 -9.81
CA GLU A 28 -0.85 7.35 -11.23
C GLU A 28 -0.36 8.74 -11.55
N ARG A 29 -0.54 9.67 -10.60
CA ARG A 29 -0.09 11.03 -10.77
C ARG A 29 0.59 11.51 -9.52
N ASP A 30 1.66 12.25 -9.70
CA ASP A 30 2.39 12.83 -8.60
C ASP A 30 2.04 14.31 -8.51
N LEU A 31 1.02 14.61 -7.71
CA LEU A 31 0.53 15.96 -7.59
C LEU A 31 1.48 16.87 -6.84
N THR A 32 2.34 16.30 -6.03
CA THR A 32 3.27 17.07 -5.22
C THR A 32 4.66 17.13 -5.81
N GLY A 33 4.97 16.24 -6.73
CA GLY A 33 6.32 16.14 -7.28
C GLY A 33 7.32 15.57 -6.30
N VAL A 34 6.86 14.98 -5.21
CA VAL A 34 7.76 14.52 -4.15
C VAL A 34 8.03 13.03 -4.23
N SER A 35 7.00 12.22 -4.42
CA SER A 35 7.13 10.77 -4.36
C SER A 35 7.23 10.09 -5.71
N GLY A 36 6.95 10.82 -6.78
CA GLY A 36 6.97 10.24 -8.11
C GLY A 36 5.71 9.45 -8.42
N THR A 37 5.75 8.77 -9.55
CA THR A 37 4.65 7.92 -10.02
C THR A 37 5.09 6.47 -10.04
N GLY A 38 4.15 5.58 -10.33
CA GLY A 38 4.43 4.17 -10.36
C GLY A 38 4.27 3.54 -9.00
N ILE A 39 5.03 2.48 -8.76
CA ILE A 39 4.96 1.78 -7.48
C ILE A 39 5.74 2.58 -6.46
N VAL A 40 5.04 3.13 -5.47
CA VAL A 40 5.64 4.00 -4.48
C VAL A 40 5.75 3.36 -3.10
N ALA A 41 5.01 2.28 -2.87
CA ALA A 41 5.05 1.61 -1.57
C ALA A 41 4.58 0.19 -1.72
N GLU A 42 4.95 -0.62 -0.75
CA GLU A 42 4.44 -1.98 -0.67
C GLU A 42 3.95 -2.23 0.74
N GLY A 43 3.07 -3.18 0.88
CA GLY A 43 2.51 -3.42 2.20
C GLY A 43 1.88 -4.78 2.34
N ALA A 44 1.37 -5.01 3.52
CA ALA A 44 0.68 -6.24 3.86
C ALA A 44 -0.58 -5.91 4.62
N GLU A 45 -1.63 -6.63 4.31
CA GLU A 45 -2.90 -6.53 5.00
C GLU A 45 -3.09 -7.79 5.81
N PHE A 46 -3.28 -7.61 7.11
CA PHE A 46 -3.49 -8.74 7.99
C PHE A 46 -4.92 -9.25 7.89
N THR A 47 -5.13 -10.44 8.38
CA THR A 47 -6.46 -11.05 8.36
C THR A 47 -7.50 -10.14 8.99
N SER A 48 -7.12 -9.38 9.99
CA SER A 48 -8.04 -8.47 10.68
C SER A 48 -8.37 -7.22 9.87
N GLY A 49 -7.65 -6.99 8.78
CA GLY A 49 -7.82 -5.78 7.99
C GLY A 49 -6.78 -4.72 8.29
N LEU A 50 -6.04 -4.87 9.38
CA LEU A 50 -4.96 -3.93 9.68
C LEU A 50 -3.92 -4.01 8.59
N ALA A 51 -3.38 -2.88 8.20
CA ALA A 51 -2.41 -2.82 7.11
C ALA A 51 -1.12 -2.15 7.55
N VAL A 52 -0.02 -2.64 7.01
CA VAL A 52 1.30 -2.05 7.22
C VAL A 52 1.83 -1.67 5.85
N LEU A 53 2.37 -0.47 5.75
CA LEU A 53 2.87 0.05 4.49
C LEU A 53 4.30 0.51 4.66
N ARG A 54 5.15 0.16 3.70
CA ARG A 54 6.51 0.66 3.65
C ARG A 54 6.71 1.42 2.36
N TRP A 55 7.14 2.66 2.47
CA TRP A 55 7.44 3.47 1.30
C TRP A 55 8.74 3.00 0.66
N LEU A 56 8.76 3.00 -0.66
CA LEU A 56 9.92 2.58 -1.45
C LEU A 56 10.77 3.77 -1.87
N ARG A 57 10.41 4.95 -1.41
CA ARG A 57 11.19 6.18 -1.64
C ARG A 57 11.70 6.66 -0.31
N GLU A 58 12.86 7.33 -0.34
CA GLU A 58 13.40 7.89 0.89
C GLU A 58 12.37 8.76 1.59
N PRO A 59 12.27 8.67 2.89
CA PRO A 59 13.13 7.95 3.84
C PRO A 59 12.70 6.51 4.14
N TYR A 60 11.93 5.89 3.28
CA TYR A 60 11.50 4.49 3.43
C TYR A 60 10.68 4.29 4.70
N ALA A 61 9.82 5.24 4.98
CA ALA A 61 9.02 5.21 6.20
C ALA A 61 8.05 4.05 6.19
N VAL A 62 7.66 3.64 7.40
CA VAL A 62 6.69 2.57 7.61
C VAL A 62 5.50 3.18 8.34
N GLY A 63 4.30 2.83 7.90
CA GLY A 63 3.08 3.25 8.55
C GLY A 63 2.19 2.08 8.87
N VAL A 64 1.36 2.26 9.88
CA VAL A 64 0.37 1.25 10.26
C VAL A 64 -1.00 1.90 10.16
N PHE A 65 -1.93 1.22 9.51
CA PHE A 65 -3.25 1.76 9.23
C PHE A 65 -4.30 0.74 9.65
N GLN A 66 -5.44 1.22 10.08
CA GLN A 66 -6.52 0.33 10.51
C GLN A 66 -7.10 -0.47 9.35
N SER A 67 -7.01 0.07 8.14
CA SER A 67 -7.48 -0.63 6.95
C SER A 67 -6.76 -0.09 5.74
N VAL A 68 -6.83 -0.83 4.65
CA VAL A 68 -6.28 -0.36 3.38
C VAL A 68 -6.99 0.92 2.92
N ALA A 69 -8.26 1.05 3.26
CA ALA A 69 -9.01 2.23 2.87
C ALA A 69 -8.47 3.51 3.52
N ASP A 70 -7.72 3.38 4.61
CA ASP A 70 -7.16 4.53 5.29
C ASP A 70 -5.85 5.02 4.65
N LEU A 71 -5.37 4.31 3.66
CA LEU A 71 -4.19 4.75 2.95
C LEU A 71 -4.52 5.97 2.06
#